data_b1a59d409bdde785350bdb2d6f86c670
#
_entry.id   b1a59d409bdde785350bdb2d6f86c670
#
_cell.length_a   1.000
_cell.length_b   1.000
_cell.length_c   1.000
_cell.angle_alpha   90.00
_cell.angle_beta   90.00
_cell.angle_gamma   90.00
#
_symmetry.space_group_name_H-M   'P 1'
#
loop_
_entity.id
_entity.type
_entity.pdbx_description
1 polymer ?
#
loop_
_entity_poly.entity_id
_entity_poly.type
_entity_poly.pdbx_seq_one_letter_code
_entity_poly.pdbx_strand_id
1 'polypeptide(L)'
;MLRSYRHIWNVPVNLKLFNKRIAAIEGANIIVLPEMFASGFTMKGKERVAPFYEAVYQCMQEWAREKDALIMGSTVYFEDEHYYNRLLVAFPDGKILHYDKKHLFTMGEEKEHFTAGNELLVFDYQGVRIAPFICYDLRFPVWSRNTCGYDLAVYVANWPEARRQPWQILLMARAIENQCYVIGVNRVGEDGVGLNYSGDSAVISPKGDVLVACEPFADEVKQ
;
A
#
# COMPACT_ATOMS: atom_id res chain seq x y z
N MET A 1 5.60 -3.40 10.40
CA MET A 1 5.02 -4.35 9.43
C MET A 1 4.46 -5.57 10.16
N LEU A 2 3.27 -6.05 9.84
CA LEU A 2 2.61 -7.10 10.63
C LEU A 2 3.07 -8.52 10.29
N ARG A 3 3.53 -9.21 11.33
CA ARG A 3 3.84 -10.63 11.33
C ARG A 3 2.59 -11.42 11.69
N SER A 4 1.54 -11.47 10.92
CA SER A 4 0.53 -12.43 11.36
C SER A 4 -0.69 -12.48 10.49
N TYR A 5 -0.71 -13.47 9.68
CA TYR A 5 -1.90 -13.93 9.00
C TYR A 5 -2.68 -15.01 9.73
N ARG A 6 -2.50 -15.11 11.03
CA ARG A 6 -3.45 -15.85 11.88
C ARG A 6 -4.86 -15.22 11.87
N HIS A 7 -4.98 -14.00 11.29
CA HIS A 7 -6.22 -13.23 11.27
C HIS A 7 -6.65 -12.81 9.85
N ILE A 8 -6.39 -13.66 8.85
CA ILE A 8 -6.92 -13.43 7.50
C ILE A 8 -8.42 -13.18 7.59
N TRP A 9 -8.85 -12.10 6.92
CA TRP A 9 -10.23 -11.61 6.89
C TRP A 9 -10.80 -11.15 8.24
N ASN A 10 -10.01 -11.09 9.30
CA ASN A 10 -10.44 -10.54 10.58
C ASN A 10 -10.09 -9.07 10.69
N VAL A 11 -10.82 -8.24 9.95
CA VAL A 11 -10.59 -6.79 9.88
C VAL A 11 -10.57 -6.13 11.26
N PRO A 12 -11.52 -6.37 12.19
CA PRO A 12 -11.49 -5.73 13.51
C PRO A 12 -10.22 -6.02 14.31
N VAL A 13 -9.69 -7.24 14.25
CA VAL A 13 -8.45 -7.60 14.96
C VAL A 13 -7.25 -6.92 14.31
N ASN A 14 -7.19 -6.90 12.98
CA ASN A 14 -6.10 -6.24 12.27
C ASN A 14 -6.09 -4.73 12.50
N LEU A 15 -7.24 -4.06 12.48
CA LEU A 15 -7.35 -2.63 12.81
C LEU A 15 -6.83 -2.33 14.22
N LYS A 16 -7.15 -3.15 15.23
CA LYS A 16 -6.61 -2.99 16.58
C LYS A 16 -5.08 -3.12 16.63
N LEU A 17 -4.51 -4.04 15.85
CA LEU A 17 -3.06 -4.22 15.76
C LEU A 17 -2.40 -3.00 15.11
N PHE A 18 -2.96 -2.49 14.00
CA PHE A 18 -2.46 -1.28 13.34
C PHE A 18 -2.60 -0.06 14.23
N ASN A 19 -3.72 0.10 14.93
CA ASN A 19 -3.92 1.19 15.88
C ASN A 19 -2.80 1.24 16.94
N LYS A 20 -2.48 0.10 17.55
CA LYS A 20 -1.37 0.02 18.51
C LYS A 20 -0.02 0.41 17.89
N ARG A 21 0.25 0.01 16.65
CA ARG A 21 1.51 0.30 15.99
C ARG A 21 1.62 1.76 15.57
N ILE A 22 0.55 2.29 14.98
CA ILE A 22 0.49 3.69 14.57
C ILE A 22 0.60 4.61 15.80
N ALA A 23 -0.03 4.23 16.92
CA ALA A 23 0.07 4.98 18.17
C ALA A 23 1.53 5.14 18.64
N ALA A 24 2.39 4.17 18.39
CA ALA A 24 3.80 4.19 18.78
C ALA A 24 4.72 4.96 17.80
N ILE A 25 4.23 5.40 16.65
CA ILE A 25 5.00 6.20 15.69
C ILE A 25 5.00 7.66 16.17
N GLU A 26 6.15 8.31 16.14
CA GLU A 26 6.28 9.72 16.50
C GLU A 26 6.99 10.50 15.38
N GLY A 27 6.57 11.74 15.14
CA GLY A 27 7.24 12.69 14.25
C GLY A 27 7.24 12.33 12.76
N ALA A 28 6.39 11.41 12.32
CA ALA A 28 6.27 11.07 10.91
C ALA A 28 5.25 11.98 10.22
N ASN A 29 5.61 12.52 9.05
CA ASN A 29 4.69 13.28 8.20
C ASN A 29 3.83 12.38 7.30
N ILE A 30 4.36 11.20 6.94
CA ILE A 30 3.69 10.23 6.06
C ILE A 30 3.83 8.84 6.66
N ILE A 31 2.73 8.12 6.82
CA ILE A 31 2.69 6.72 7.28
C ILE A 31 2.08 5.87 6.17
N VAL A 32 2.80 4.84 5.74
CA VAL A 32 2.37 3.97 4.65
C VAL A 32 2.13 2.55 5.16
N LEU A 33 0.95 2.03 4.89
CA LEU A 33 0.50 0.68 5.23
C LEU A 33 0.53 -0.21 3.98
N PRO A 34 0.67 -1.53 4.09
CA PRO A 34 0.68 -2.43 2.94
C PRO A 34 -0.63 -2.46 2.16
N GLU A 35 -0.62 -3.13 1.01
CA GLU A 35 -1.83 -3.46 0.25
C GLU A 35 -2.77 -4.33 1.09
N MET A 36 -4.08 -4.03 1.04
CA MET A 36 -5.15 -4.71 1.79
C MET A 36 -4.76 -4.95 3.26
N PHE A 37 -4.19 -3.92 3.90
CA PHE A 37 -3.56 -4.03 5.22
C PHE A 37 -4.47 -4.59 6.31
N ALA A 38 -5.77 -4.29 6.21
CA ALA A 38 -6.75 -4.71 7.23
C ALA A 38 -7.24 -6.15 7.05
N SER A 39 -7.03 -6.77 5.88
CA SER A 39 -7.59 -8.11 5.58
C SER A 39 -6.56 -9.12 5.10
N GLY A 40 -5.42 -8.66 4.58
CA GLY A 40 -4.56 -9.44 3.71
C GLY A 40 -5.13 -9.53 2.29
N PHE A 41 -4.26 -9.84 1.33
CA PHE A 41 -4.64 -9.97 -0.07
C PHE A 41 -5.62 -11.14 -0.25
N THR A 42 -6.79 -10.88 -0.83
CA THR A 42 -7.84 -11.88 -0.92
C THR A 42 -8.68 -11.75 -2.20
N MET A 43 -8.89 -12.88 -2.88
CA MET A 43 -9.88 -13.03 -3.94
C MET A 43 -11.20 -13.58 -3.36
N LYS A 44 -11.09 -14.68 -2.60
CA LYS A 44 -12.25 -15.45 -2.10
C LYS A 44 -12.92 -14.86 -0.85
N GLY A 45 -12.27 -13.92 -0.19
CA GLY A 45 -12.78 -13.28 1.04
C GLY A 45 -13.31 -11.87 0.84
N LYS A 46 -13.36 -11.36 -0.38
CA LYS A 46 -13.74 -9.97 -0.66
C LYS A 46 -15.14 -9.61 -0.14
N GLU A 47 -16.10 -10.55 -0.25
CA GLU A 47 -17.49 -10.36 0.23
C GLU A 47 -17.55 -10.26 1.77
N ARG A 48 -16.59 -10.88 2.47
CA ARG A 48 -16.49 -10.81 3.94
C ARG A 48 -15.80 -9.54 4.41
N VAL A 49 -14.92 -9.00 3.59
CA VAL A 49 -14.07 -7.85 3.93
C VAL A 49 -14.73 -6.53 3.55
N ALA A 50 -15.36 -6.46 2.39
CA ALA A 50 -15.98 -5.24 1.86
C ALA A 50 -16.93 -4.52 2.85
N PRO A 51 -17.75 -5.21 3.66
CA PRO A 51 -18.61 -4.56 4.66
C PRO A 51 -17.85 -3.75 5.73
N PHE A 52 -16.55 -3.97 5.90
CA PHE A 52 -15.73 -3.24 6.85
C PHE A 52 -15.06 -1.99 6.24
N TYR A 53 -15.34 -1.66 4.98
CA TYR A 53 -14.73 -0.49 4.33
C TYR A 53 -14.88 0.78 5.14
N GLU A 54 -16.10 1.05 5.62
CA GLU A 54 -16.37 2.25 6.43
C GLU A 54 -15.54 2.27 7.73
N ALA A 55 -15.39 1.13 8.40
CA ALA A 55 -14.55 1.04 9.60
C ALA A 55 -13.07 1.29 9.29
N VAL A 56 -12.56 0.80 8.15
CA VAL A 56 -11.19 1.08 7.68
C VAL A 56 -11.04 2.58 7.38
N TYR A 57 -12.00 3.16 6.67
CA TYR A 57 -12.02 4.58 6.30
C TYR A 57 -11.95 5.47 7.54
N GLN A 58 -12.82 5.23 8.52
CA GLN A 58 -12.88 5.97 9.77
C GLN A 58 -11.59 5.84 10.59
N CYS A 59 -11.05 4.61 10.74
CA CYS A 59 -9.77 4.41 11.42
C CYS A 59 -8.62 5.18 10.75
N MET A 60 -8.56 5.18 9.42
CA MET A 60 -7.51 5.93 8.71
C MET A 60 -7.64 7.44 8.91
N GLN A 61 -8.87 7.98 8.94
CA GLN A 61 -9.11 9.39 9.27
C GLN A 61 -8.68 9.73 10.70
N GLU A 62 -9.04 8.88 11.67
CA GLU A 62 -8.67 9.06 13.08
C GLU A 62 -7.15 9.05 13.24
N TRP A 63 -6.46 8.05 12.67
CA TRP A 63 -5.00 7.97 12.71
C TRP A 63 -4.32 9.18 12.06
N ALA A 64 -4.82 9.65 10.91
CA ALA A 64 -4.27 10.81 10.24
C ALA A 64 -4.37 12.07 11.11
N ARG A 65 -5.53 12.26 11.76
CA ARG A 65 -5.77 13.39 12.68
C ARG A 65 -4.93 13.27 13.94
N GLU A 66 -4.88 12.11 14.60
CA GLU A 66 -4.13 11.89 15.83
C GLU A 66 -2.62 12.05 15.65
N LYS A 67 -2.10 11.66 14.49
CA LYS A 67 -0.67 11.73 14.18
C LYS A 67 -0.23 13.01 13.49
N ASP A 68 -1.18 13.85 13.09
CA ASP A 68 -0.93 15.01 12.21
C ASP A 68 -0.11 14.59 10.96
N ALA A 69 -0.47 13.45 10.39
CA ALA A 69 0.29 12.79 9.32
C ALA A 69 -0.63 12.27 8.20
N LEU A 70 -0.10 12.21 6.98
CA LEU A 70 -0.75 11.53 5.87
C LEU A 70 -0.71 10.02 6.09
N ILE A 71 -1.85 9.33 6.02
CA ILE A 71 -1.93 7.87 6.13
C ILE A 71 -2.33 7.27 4.79
N MET A 72 -1.55 6.33 4.27
CA MET A 72 -1.85 5.63 3.01
C MET A 72 -1.89 4.12 3.20
N GLY A 73 -2.84 3.44 2.55
CA GLY A 73 -2.95 1.98 2.55
C GLY A 73 -4.16 1.52 1.76
N SER A 74 -4.16 0.28 1.23
CA SER A 74 -5.31 -0.18 0.45
C SER A 74 -6.21 -1.15 1.21
N THR A 75 -7.45 -1.21 0.75
CA THR A 75 -8.49 -2.10 1.27
C THR A 75 -9.43 -2.52 0.13
N VAL A 76 -10.32 -3.48 0.41
CA VAL A 76 -11.39 -3.87 -0.51
C VAL A 76 -12.51 -2.84 -0.43
N TYR A 77 -12.95 -2.35 -1.58
CA TYR A 77 -14.12 -1.48 -1.72
C TYR A 77 -15.15 -2.13 -2.64
N PHE A 78 -16.43 -1.95 -2.35
CA PHE A 78 -17.53 -2.48 -3.15
C PHE A 78 -18.53 -1.37 -3.47
N GLU A 79 -18.81 -1.18 -4.76
CA GLU A 79 -19.76 -0.20 -5.28
C GLU A 79 -20.33 -0.69 -6.63
N ASP A 80 -21.59 -0.48 -6.87
CA ASP A 80 -22.27 -0.81 -8.14
C ASP A 80 -21.97 -2.24 -8.66
N GLU A 81 -22.08 -3.23 -7.77
CA GLU A 81 -21.79 -4.66 -8.05
C GLU A 81 -20.33 -4.97 -8.39
N HIS A 82 -19.40 -4.00 -8.24
CA HIS A 82 -17.98 -4.14 -8.52
C HIS A 82 -17.13 -4.06 -7.25
N TYR A 83 -16.08 -4.90 -7.19
CA TYR A 83 -15.07 -4.84 -6.15
C TYR A 83 -13.82 -4.14 -6.66
N TYR A 84 -13.21 -3.30 -5.83
CA TYR A 84 -11.99 -2.57 -6.13
C TYR A 84 -10.94 -2.82 -5.05
N ASN A 85 -9.68 -2.91 -5.47
CA ASN A 85 -8.53 -2.79 -4.57
C ASN A 85 -8.22 -1.29 -4.48
N ARG A 86 -8.77 -0.62 -3.47
CA ARG A 86 -8.77 0.83 -3.29
C ARG A 86 -7.73 1.26 -2.28
N LEU A 87 -6.76 2.08 -2.70
CA LEU A 87 -5.85 2.77 -1.82
C LEU A 87 -6.50 4.07 -1.34
N LEU A 88 -6.56 4.23 -0.03
CA LEU A 88 -7.02 5.45 0.63
C LEU A 88 -5.83 6.32 1.02
N VAL A 89 -5.99 7.62 0.88
CA VAL A 89 -5.05 8.66 1.29
C VAL A 89 -5.78 9.56 2.28
N ALA A 90 -5.57 9.34 3.57
CA ALA A 90 -6.21 10.11 4.64
C ALA A 90 -5.32 11.26 5.09
N PHE A 91 -5.86 12.48 5.06
CA PHE A 91 -5.19 13.71 5.47
C PHE A 91 -5.53 14.07 6.92
N PRO A 92 -4.67 14.81 7.63
CA PRO A 92 -4.93 15.25 9.02
C PRO A 92 -6.20 16.09 9.18
N ASP A 93 -6.59 16.85 8.14
CA ASP A 93 -7.81 17.68 8.12
C ASP A 93 -9.11 16.88 7.93
N GLY A 94 -9.00 15.55 7.76
CA GLY A 94 -10.11 14.64 7.56
C GLY A 94 -10.48 14.38 6.10
N LYS A 95 -9.83 15.06 5.15
CA LYS A 95 -9.98 14.77 3.71
C LYS A 95 -9.47 13.37 3.42
N ILE A 96 -10.17 12.61 2.54
CA ILE A 96 -9.64 11.37 1.97
C ILE A 96 -9.71 11.44 0.43
N LEU A 97 -8.61 11.06 -0.20
CA LEU A 97 -8.55 10.75 -1.63
C LEU A 97 -8.41 9.24 -1.80
N HIS A 98 -8.68 8.75 -3.00
CA HIS A 98 -8.51 7.33 -3.30
C HIS A 98 -7.91 7.08 -4.69
N TYR A 99 -7.28 5.92 -4.82
CA TYR A 99 -6.77 5.37 -6.07
C TYR A 99 -7.20 3.91 -6.18
N ASP A 100 -7.86 3.53 -7.26
CA ASP A 100 -8.20 2.15 -7.55
C ASP A 100 -7.13 1.51 -8.42
N LYS A 101 -6.66 0.33 -8.01
CA LYS A 101 -5.59 -0.42 -8.67
C LYS A 101 -5.84 -0.55 -10.17
N LYS A 102 -4.89 -0.08 -10.98
CA LYS A 102 -4.99 -0.13 -12.44
C LYS A 102 -4.70 -1.51 -13.00
N HIS A 103 -3.59 -2.13 -12.53
CA HIS A 103 -3.14 -3.40 -13.07
C HIS A 103 -3.43 -4.53 -12.08
N LEU A 104 -4.48 -5.28 -12.37
CA LEU A 104 -4.87 -6.44 -11.57
C LEU A 104 -3.92 -7.61 -11.82
N PHE A 105 -3.58 -8.36 -10.76
CA PHE A 105 -2.60 -9.41 -10.80
C PHE A 105 -3.12 -10.65 -11.55
N THR A 106 -2.72 -10.81 -12.80
CA THR A 106 -3.23 -11.83 -13.72
C THR A 106 -2.96 -13.26 -13.24
N MET A 107 -1.76 -13.53 -12.69
CA MET A 107 -1.41 -14.86 -12.19
C MET A 107 -2.13 -15.27 -10.90
N GLY A 108 -2.77 -14.31 -10.22
CA GLY A 108 -3.59 -14.52 -9.03
C GLY A 108 -5.07 -14.40 -9.31
N GLU A 109 -5.48 -14.39 -10.59
CA GLU A 109 -6.88 -14.30 -11.02
C GLU A 109 -7.61 -13.04 -10.51
N GLU A 110 -6.85 -11.99 -10.07
CA GLU A 110 -7.44 -10.78 -9.48
C GLU A 110 -8.46 -10.11 -10.41
N LYS A 111 -8.23 -10.16 -11.73
CA LYS A 111 -9.14 -9.62 -12.75
C LYS A 111 -10.51 -10.31 -12.83
N GLU A 112 -10.63 -11.52 -12.27
CA GLU A 112 -11.90 -12.26 -12.22
C GLU A 112 -12.73 -11.88 -10.99
N HIS A 113 -12.11 -11.17 -10.05
CA HIS A 113 -12.69 -10.83 -8.76
C HIS A 113 -12.79 -9.32 -8.51
N PHE A 114 -11.95 -8.52 -9.16
CA PHE A 114 -11.85 -7.08 -8.97
C PHE A 114 -11.96 -6.34 -10.29
N THR A 115 -12.43 -5.10 -10.21
CA THR A 115 -12.48 -4.16 -11.33
C THR A 115 -11.27 -3.24 -11.28
N ALA A 116 -10.64 -3.01 -12.43
CA ALA A 116 -9.51 -2.12 -12.56
C ALA A 116 -9.94 -0.65 -12.52
N GLY A 117 -9.18 0.18 -11.81
CA GLY A 117 -9.27 1.64 -11.92
C GLY A 117 -8.76 2.13 -13.28
N ASN A 118 -9.06 3.37 -13.61
CA ASN A 118 -8.65 4.00 -14.87
C ASN A 118 -8.08 5.40 -14.70
N GLU A 119 -8.01 5.92 -13.48
CA GLU A 119 -7.53 7.25 -13.17
C GLU A 119 -6.22 7.20 -12.38
N LEU A 120 -5.28 8.04 -12.75
CA LEU A 120 -4.05 8.26 -11.99
C LEU A 120 -4.34 9.30 -10.90
N LEU A 121 -3.98 8.98 -9.67
CA LEU A 121 -4.03 9.96 -8.58
C LEU A 121 -2.67 10.64 -8.43
N VAL A 122 -2.67 11.99 -8.48
CA VAL A 122 -1.52 12.81 -8.08
C VAL A 122 -2.05 13.94 -7.21
N PHE A 123 -1.41 14.18 -6.07
CA PHE A 123 -1.84 15.21 -5.12
C PHE A 123 -0.64 15.84 -4.42
N ASP A 124 -0.86 17.04 -3.86
CA ASP A 124 0.16 17.78 -3.12
C ASP A 124 -0.06 17.61 -1.60
N TYR A 125 1.02 17.35 -0.86
CA TYR A 125 1.04 17.33 0.60
C TYR A 125 2.34 17.97 1.12
N GLN A 126 2.22 19.04 1.92
CA GLN A 126 3.36 19.79 2.49
C GLN A 126 4.44 20.15 1.47
N GLY A 127 4.04 20.53 0.25
CA GLY A 127 4.96 20.94 -0.82
C GLY A 127 5.59 19.79 -1.60
N VAL A 128 5.21 18.53 -1.33
CA VAL A 128 5.63 17.33 -2.06
C VAL A 128 4.47 16.82 -2.89
N ARG A 129 4.68 16.63 -4.18
CA ARG A 129 3.70 16.02 -5.09
C ARG A 129 3.84 14.52 -5.10
N ILE A 130 2.76 13.80 -4.77
CA ILE A 130 2.77 12.35 -4.48
C ILE A 130 1.87 11.60 -5.46
N ALA A 131 2.36 10.46 -5.97
CA ALA A 131 1.60 9.51 -6.78
C ALA A 131 1.57 8.13 -6.11
N PRO A 132 0.41 7.64 -5.64
CA PRO A 132 0.27 6.31 -5.07
C PRO A 132 -0.04 5.25 -6.12
N PHE A 133 0.48 4.04 -5.92
CA PHE A 133 0.30 2.86 -6.76
C PHE A 133 0.11 1.61 -5.91
N ILE A 134 -0.47 0.57 -6.51
CA ILE A 134 -0.71 -0.69 -5.80
C ILE A 134 0.01 -1.86 -6.50
N CYS A 135 0.98 -2.44 -5.80
CA CYS A 135 1.58 -3.75 -6.06
C CYS A 135 1.96 -3.99 -7.53
N TYR A 136 1.09 -4.67 -8.27
CA TYR A 136 1.34 -5.07 -9.66
C TYR A 136 1.50 -3.89 -10.62
N ASP A 137 1.03 -2.68 -10.27
CA ASP A 137 1.28 -1.45 -11.02
C ASP A 137 2.78 -1.19 -11.21
N LEU A 138 3.61 -1.65 -10.26
CA LEU A 138 5.08 -1.55 -10.31
C LEU A 138 5.66 -2.16 -11.59
N ARG A 139 5.02 -3.15 -12.21
CA ARG A 139 5.49 -3.78 -13.45
C ARG A 139 5.18 -2.99 -14.72
N PHE A 140 4.41 -1.90 -14.62
CA PHE A 140 3.90 -1.17 -15.78
C PHE A 140 4.47 0.26 -15.83
N PRO A 141 5.68 0.45 -16.41
CA PRO A 141 6.35 1.75 -16.46
C PRO A 141 5.57 2.81 -17.23
N VAL A 142 4.77 2.41 -18.20
CA VAL A 142 3.96 3.35 -18.98
C VAL A 142 2.91 4.04 -18.10
N TRP A 143 2.30 3.28 -17.18
CA TRP A 143 1.30 3.82 -16.25
C TRP A 143 1.91 4.74 -15.21
N SER A 144 3.05 4.37 -14.66
CA SER A 144 3.76 5.15 -13.64
C SER A 144 4.78 6.14 -14.21
N ARG A 145 4.76 6.41 -15.54
CA ARG A 145 5.62 7.43 -16.12
C ARG A 145 5.31 8.80 -15.52
N ASN A 146 6.34 9.48 -15.02
CA ASN A 146 6.21 10.79 -14.39
C ASN A 146 5.98 11.91 -15.43
N THR A 147 4.79 11.94 -16.00
CA THR A 147 4.34 13.01 -16.91
C THR A 147 3.62 14.14 -16.15
N CYS A 148 3.30 13.92 -14.89
CA CYS A 148 2.57 14.84 -14.03
C CYS A 148 3.48 15.61 -13.05
N GLY A 149 4.79 15.34 -13.04
CA GLY A 149 5.76 16.04 -12.21
C GLY A 149 5.64 15.68 -10.71
N TYR A 150 5.39 14.42 -10.35
CA TYR A 150 5.41 14.01 -8.94
C TYR A 150 6.84 13.83 -8.42
N ASP A 151 7.04 14.20 -7.16
CA ASP A 151 8.33 14.12 -6.46
C ASP A 151 8.52 12.77 -5.77
N LEU A 152 7.40 12.11 -5.42
CA LEU A 152 7.35 10.87 -4.66
C LEU A 152 6.35 9.88 -5.26
N ALA A 153 6.79 8.69 -5.60
CA ALA A 153 5.93 7.55 -5.91
C ALA A 153 5.85 6.60 -4.70
N VAL A 154 4.65 6.18 -4.33
CA VAL A 154 4.40 5.24 -3.22
C VAL A 154 3.78 3.96 -3.75
N TYR A 155 4.41 2.82 -3.50
CA TYR A 155 3.91 1.50 -3.86
C TYR A 155 3.57 0.69 -2.60
N VAL A 156 2.30 0.33 -2.43
CA VAL A 156 1.84 -0.57 -1.37
C VAL A 156 1.63 -1.98 -1.94
N ALA A 157 2.07 -3.04 -1.24
CA ALA A 157 2.08 -4.38 -1.84
C ALA A 157 1.80 -5.53 -0.87
N ASN A 158 1.30 -6.63 -1.46
CA ASN A 158 1.46 -8.02 -1.02
C ASN A 158 2.29 -8.74 -2.10
N TRP A 159 3.60 -8.51 -2.10
CA TRP A 159 4.51 -9.03 -3.11
C TRP A 159 5.25 -10.27 -2.59
N PRO A 160 5.00 -11.47 -3.15
CA PRO A 160 5.54 -12.73 -2.62
C PRO A 160 7.06 -12.81 -2.68
N GLU A 161 7.65 -13.50 -1.69
CA GLU A 161 9.10 -13.76 -1.59
C GLU A 161 9.69 -14.36 -2.88
N ALA A 162 8.99 -15.28 -3.53
CA ALA A 162 9.44 -15.91 -4.78
C ALA A 162 9.73 -14.90 -5.91
N ARG A 163 9.25 -13.65 -5.76
CA ARG A 163 9.50 -12.54 -6.70
C ARG A 163 10.21 -11.35 -6.02
N ARG A 164 10.94 -11.61 -4.96
CA ARG A 164 11.67 -10.61 -4.17
C ARG A 164 12.61 -9.76 -5.03
N GLN A 165 13.43 -10.39 -5.86
CA GLN A 165 14.39 -9.68 -6.71
C GLN A 165 13.70 -8.70 -7.69
N PRO A 166 12.64 -9.08 -8.45
CA PRO A 166 11.86 -8.12 -9.22
C PRO A 166 11.30 -6.95 -8.43
N TRP A 167 10.84 -7.15 -7.19
CA TRP A 167 10.36 -6.06 -6.34
C TRP A 167 11.45 -5.00 -6.11
N GLN A 168 12.61 -5.43 -5.64
CA GLN A 168 13.75 -4.55 -5.34
C GLN A 168 14.26 -3.81 -6.59
N ILE A 169 14.44 -4.53 -7.70
CA ILE A 169 14.95 -3.95 -8.94
C ILE A 169 13.97 -2.94 -9.54
N LEU A 170 12.68 -3.27 -9.56
CA LEU A 170 11.68 -2.40 -10.17
C LEU A 170 11.45 -1.13 -9.34
N LEU A 171 11.51 -1.17 -8.01
CA LEU A 171 11.44 0.06 -7.21
C LEU A 171 12.59 1.02 -7.56
N MET A 172 13.83 0.51 -7.66
CA MET A 172 14.98 1.32 -8.09
C MET A 172 14.80 1.85 -9.51
N ALA A 173 14.33 1.02 -10.43
CA ALA A 173 14.07 1.44 -11.81
C ALA A 173 13.05 2.58 -11.87
N ARG A 174 11.95 2.49 -11.11
CA ARG A 174 10.95 3.57 -11.06
C ARG A 174 11.52 4.88 -10.51
N ALA A 175 12.39 4.82 -9.49
CA ALA A 175 13.05 6.01 -8.96
C ALA A 175 13.94 6.68 -10.01
N ILE A 176 14.80 5.90 -10.67
CA ILE A 176 15.76 6.40 -11.65
C ILE A 176 15.06 6.95 -12.90
N GLU A 177 14.17 6.17 -13.51
CA GLU A 177 13.54 6.57 -14.79
C GLU A 177 12.57 7.73 -14.67
N ASN A 178 11.96 7.92 -13.48
CA ASN A 178 11.03 9.00 -13.20
C ASN A 178 11.68 10.18 -12.45
N GLN A 179 12.96 10.05 -12.07
CA GLN A 179 13.70 11.06 -11.32
C GLN A 179 12.96 11.53 -10.06
N CYS A 180 12.37 10.59 -9.33
CA CYS A 180 11.58 10.83 -8.12
C CYS A 180 12.03 9.93 -6.97
N TYR A 181 11.67 10.29 -5.74
CA TYR A 181 11.77 9.35 -4.62
C TYR A 181 10.74 8.22 -4.78
N VAL A 182 11.10 7.04 -4.29
CA VAL A 182 10.17 5.89 -4.27
C VAL A 182 10.11 5.31 -2.86
N ILE A 183 8.88 5.16 -2.34
CA ILE A 183 8.59 4.36 -1.14
C ILE A 183 7.92 3.08 -1.60
N GLY A 184 8.53 1.93 -1.31
CA GLY A 184 7.91 0.62 -1.48
C GLY A 184 7.58 0.01 -0.12
N VAL A 185 6.30 -0.26 0.15
CA VAL A 185 5.87 -0.92 1.40
C VAL A 185 5.23 -2.26 1.07
N ASN A 186 5.85 -3.32 1.53
CA ASN A 186 5.39 -4.68 1.35
C ASN A 186 5.21 -5.37 2.71
N ARG A 187 4.33 -6.36 2.76
CA ARG A 187 4.11 -7.16 3.96
C ARG A 187 5.23 -8.17 4.21
N VAL A 188 5.25 -8.73 5.43
CA VAL A 188 6.05 -9.90 5.81
C VAL A 188 5.16 -11.05 6.31
N GLY A 189 5.76 -12.24 6.44
CA GLY A 189 5.13 -13.43 6.98
C GLY A 189 4.41 -14.26 5.92
N GLU A 190 3.68 -15.27 6.36
CA GLU A 190 2.94 -16.21 5.51
C GLU A 190 1.47 -15.79 5.38
N ASP A 191 0.84 -16.07 4.26
CA ASP A 191 -0.60 -15.88 4.08
C ASP A 191 -1.39 -17.20 4.32
N GLY A 192 -2.73 -17.14 4.16
CA GLY A 192 -3.59 -18.29 4.42
C GLY A 192 -3.52 -19.40 3.39
N VAL A 193 -2.77 -19.22 2.31
CA VAL A 193 -2.54 -20.23 1.27
C VAL A 193 -1.07 -20.71 1.23
N GLY A 194 -0.26 -20.32 2.23
CA GLY A 194 1.12 -20.75 2.37
C GLY A 194 2.15 -19.97 1.56
N LEU A 195 1.80 -18.79 1.02
CA LEU A 195 2.77 -17.93 0.38
C LEU A 195 3.54 -17.11 1.40
N ASN A 196 4.86 -17.09 1.29
CA ASN A 196 5.74 -16.28 2.10
C ASN A 196 5.99 -14.90 1.48
N TYR A 197 6.22 -13.91 2.35
CA TYR A 197 6.49 -12.53 2.02
C TYR A 197 7.70 -12.03 2.81
N SER A 198 8.71 -11.56 2.09
CA SER A 198 9.98 -11.10 2.68
C SER A 198 9.96 -9.64 3.14
N GLY A 199 8.93 -8.89 2.79
CA GLY A 199 8.90 -7.45 3.03
C GLY A 199 9.76 -6.69 2.03
N ASP A 200 11.02 -6.48 2.36
CA ASP A 200 11.95 -5.67 1.55
C ASP A 200 11.38 -4.27 1.25
N SER A 201 10.72 -3.69 2.25
CA SER A 201 10.24 -2.31 2.17
C SER A 201 11.43 -1.36 2.18
N ALA A 202 11.38 -0.33 1.34
CA ALA A 202 12.50 0.58 1.18
C ALA A 202 12.05 1.98 0.78
N VAL A 203 12.93 2.96 1.07
CA VAL A 203 12.91 4.32 0.51
C VAL A 203 14.10 4.46 -0.41
N ILE A 204 13.87 4.91 -1.64
CA ILE A 204 14.86 4.97 -2.71
C ILE A 204 14.95 6.40 -3.24
N SER A 205 16.17 6.91 -3.42
CA SER A 205 16.46 8.22 -3.99
C SER A 205 16.21 8.27 -5.51
N PRO A 206 16.07 9.47 -6.12
CA PRO A 206 15.98 9.61 -7.57
C PRO A 206 17.21 9.07 -8.35
N LYS A 207 18.31 8.82 -7.65
CA LYS A 207 19.54 8.22 -8.22
C LYS A 207 19.56 6.70 -8.11
N GLY A 208 18.58 6.09 -7.42
CA GLY A 208 18.53 4.66 -7.18
C GLY A 208 19.21 4.21 -5.88
N ASP A 209 19.70 5.14 -5.04
CA ASP A 209 20.29 4.80 -3.75
C ASP A 209 19.19 4.37 -2.76
N VAL A 210 19.42 3.28 -2.05
CA VAL A 210 18.55 2.86 -0.96
C VAL A 210 18.86 3.71 0.27
N LEU A 211 17.95 4.61 0.63
CA LEU A 211 18.11 5.52 1.77
C LEU A 211 17.72 4.84 3.09
N VAL A 212 16.65 4.06 3.07
CA VAL A 212 16.14 3.29 4.21
C VAL A 212 15.68 1.93 3.68
N ALA A 213 15.99 0.86 4.39
CA ALA A 213 15.46 -0.47 4.11
C ALA A 213 15.05 -1.18 5.39
N CYS A 214 13.95 -1.92 5.32
CA CYS A 214 13.60 -2.88 6.35
C CYS A 214 14.42 -4.17 6.18
N GLU A 215 14.76 -4.81 7.29
CA GLU A 215 15.39 -6.12 7.25
C GLU A 215 14.44 -7.16 6.65
N PRO A 216 14.95 -8.05 5.79
CA PRO A 216 14.11 -9.11 5.23
C PRO A 216 13.43 -9.93 6.31
N PHE A 217 12.15 -10.23 6.13
CA PHE A 217 11.30 -10.98 7.05
C PHE A 217 11.10 -10.33 8.44
N ALA A 218 11.64 -9.14 8.68
CA ALA A 218 11.45 -8.43 9.94
C ALA A 218 10.10 -7.72 9.97
N ASP A 219 9.41 -7.87 11.09
CA ASP A 219 8.19 -7.14 11.41
C ASP A 219 8.55 -5.84 12.14
N GLU A 220 8.87 -4.81 11.39
CA GLU A 220 9.38 -3.55 11.91
C GLU A 220 8.78 -2.32 11.22
N VAL A 221 8.95 -1.18 11.86
CA VAL A 221 8.69 0.15 11.31
C VAL A 221 10.03 0.85 11.17
N LYS A 222 10.30 1.47 10.03
CA LYS A 222 11.45 2.34 9.78
C LYS A 222 10.97 3.77 9.47
N GLN A 223 11.74 4.72 9.96
CA GLN A 223 11.59 6.15 9.70
C GLN A 223 12.88 6.70 9.10
#